data_cae634d37be9b6a1ffe01775223c8e37
#
_entry.id   cae634d37be9b6a1ffe01775223c8e37
#
_cell.length_a   1.000
_cell.length_b   1.000
_cell.length_c   1.000
_cell.angle_alpha   90.00
_cell.angle_beta   90.00
_cell.angle_gamma   90.00
#
_symmetry.space_group_name_H-M   'P 1'
#
loop_
_entity.id
_entity.type
_entity.pdbx_description
1 polymer ?
#
loop_
_entity_poly.entity_id
_entity_poly.type
_entity_poly.pdbx_seq_one_letter_code
_entity_poly.pdbx_strand_id
1 'polypeptide(L)'
;MAVETWYAWMSEMLAGSRSEMNDTWLPAWLEAPVWRFALPAGMCGPDAMLGLWMPSVDRVGRYFPLMIAATHADDDPRTLAASGSAWLAGAEEVGRAALADDIDPQELARRLPSPPEPGGDIGPFGVEARPHQGVWWTDGSPRVAAQIVALDTMPDVKRFVSMLDAGDATPQEAG
;
A
#
# COMPACT_ATOMS: atom_id res chain seq x y z
N MET A 1 6.68 14.48 -10.09
CA MET A 1 6.27 13.17 -10.70
C MET A 1 5.76 12.25 -9.60
N ALA A 2 4.93 11.24 -9.90
CA ALA A 2 4.30 10.37 -8.90
C ALA A 2 5.30 9.72 -7.92
N VAL A 3 6.45 9.27 -8.40
CA VAL A 3 7.51 8.66 -7.57
C VAL A 3 8.08 9.64 -6.55
N GLU A 4 8.29 10.90 -6.91
CA GLU A 4 8.80 11.93 -6.01
C GLU A 4 7.78 12.28 -4.93
N THR A 5 6.51 12.40 -5.32
CA THR A 5 5.40 12.64 -4.39
C THR A 5 5.25 11.48 -3.40
N TRP A 6 5.30 10.24 -3.89
CA TRP A 6 5.28 9.05 -3.05
C TRP A 6 6.46 9.01 -2.08
N TYR A 7 7.67 9.28 -2.57
CA TYR A 7 8.88 9.26 -1.74
C TYR A 7 8.82 10.30 -0.62
N ALA A 8 8.39 11.52 -0.94
CA ALA A 8 8.23 12.59 0.04
C ALA A 8 7.20 12.21 1.11
N TRP A 9 6.02 11.74 0.68
CA TRP A 9 4.98 11.27 1.59
C TRP A 9 5.46 10.12 2.48
N MET A 10 6.08 9.10 1.92
CA MET A 10 6.54 7.94 2.68
C MET A 10 7.65 8.33 3.68
N SER A 11 8.54 9.24 3.30
CA SER A 11 9.57 9.75 4.21
C SER A 11 8.97 10.46 5.42
N GLU A 12 7.91 11.25 5.21
CA GLU A 12 7.16 11.90 6.28
C GLU A 12 6.45 10.85 7.17
N MET A 13 5.81 9.85 6.57
CA MET A 13 5.13 8.78 7.30
C MET A 13 6.09 7.97 8.17
N LEU A 14 7.26 7.62 7.65
CA LEU A 14 8.28 6.91 8.41
C LEU A 14 8.81 7.74 9.58
N ALA A 15 9.12 9.01 9.37
CA ALA A 15 9.60 9.89 10.41
C ALA A 15 8.53 10.12 11.50
N GLY A 16 7.30 10.42 11.10
CA GLY A 16 6.17 10.66 11.99
C GLY A 16 5.79 9.43 12.80
N SER A 17 5.65 8.27 12.16
CA SER A 17 5.30 7.02 12.85
C SER A 17 6.37 6.59 13.84
N ARG A 18 7.66 6.75 13.53
CA ARG A 18 8.74 6.48 14.49
C ARG A 18 8.66 7.38 15.71
N SER A 19 8.36 8.67 15.51
CA SER A 19 8.20 9.64 16.60
C SER A 19 7.00 9.31 17.48
N GLU A 20 5.89 8.85 16.92
CA GLU A 20 4.70 8.48 17.70
C GLU A 20 4.84 7.14 18.40
N MET A 21 5.40 6.13 17.75
CA MET A 21 5.44 4.76 18.26
C MET A 21 6.69 4.44 19.09
N ASN A 22 7.75 5.21 18.97
CA ASN A 22 9.02 5.01 19.69
C ASN A 22 9.52 3.55 19.63
N ASP A 23 9.71 2.88 20.75
CA ASP A 23 10.26 1.52 20.83
C ASP A 23 9.34 0.45 20.22
N THR A 24 8.05 0.73 20.03
CA THR A 24 7.11 -0.19 19.41
C THR A 24 7.14 -0.13 17.87
N TRP A 25 7.78 0.87 17.28
CA TRP A 25 7.79 1.06 15.83
C TRP A 25 8.47 -0.09 15.09
N LEU A 26 9.65 -0.50 15.53
CA LEU A 26 10.43 -1.51 14.82
C LEU A 26 9.74 -2.88 14.76
N PRO A 27 9.21 -3.43 15.85
CA PRO A 27 8.42 -4.65 15.78
C PRO A 27 7.19 -4.51 14.86
N ALA A 28 6.50 -3.37 14.91
CA ALA A 28 5.35 -3.10 14.05
C ALA A 28 5.75 -3.01 12.57
N TRP A 29 6.86 -2.37 12.23
CA TRP A 29 7.38 -2.31 10.87
C TRP A 29 7.72 -3.69 10.32
N LEU A 30 8.43 -4.51 11.08
CA LEU A 30 8.86 -5.84 10.65
C LEU A 30 7.69 -6.83 10.45
N GLU A 31 6.59 -6.61 11.15
CA GLU A 31 5.36 -7.43 11.04
C GLU A 31 4.25 -6.73 10.23
N ALA A 32 4.53 -5.56 9.65
CA ALA A 32 3.53 -4.83 8.88
C ALA A 32 3.07 -5.64 7.66
N PRO A 33 1.75 -5.62 7.36
CA PRO A 33 1.23 -6.32 6.21
C PRO A 33 1.63 -5.64 4.90
N VAL A 34 1.48 -6.37 3.80
CA VAL A 34 1.46 -5.74 2.47
C VAL A 34 0.19 -4.91 2.34
N TRP A 35 0.35 -3.65 2.01
CA TRP A 35 -0.77 -2.76 1.67
C TRP A 35 -0.84 -2.58 0.16
N ARG A 36 -2.01 -2.83 -0.38
CA ARG A 36 -2.35 -2.55 -1.77
C ARG A 36 -3.11 -1.24 -1.83
N PHE A 37 -3.00 -0.54 -2.95
CA PHE A 37 -3.69 0.72 -3.13
C PHE A 37 -4.10 0.93 -4.58
N ALA A 38 -5.21 1.64 -4.75
CA ALA A 38 -5.63 2.25 -6.00
C ALA A 38 -5.96 3.72 -5.72
N LEU A 39 -5.25 4.62 -6.38
CA LEU A 39 -5.33 6.06 -6.14
C LEU A 39 -5.88 6.77 -7.37
N PRO A 40 -6.78 7.76 -7.19
CA PRO A 40 -7.26 8.57 -8.30
C PRO A 40 -6.15 9.48 -8.84
N ALA A 41 -6.30 9.91 -10.08
CA ALA A 41 -5.50 10.98 -10.65
C ALA A 41 -5.53 12.23 -9.75
N GLY A 42 -4.37 12.84 -9.54
CA GLY A 42 -4.21 14.02 -8.69
C GLY A 42 -3.89 13.73 -7.22
N MET A 43 -4.09 12.50 -6.71
CA MET A 43 -3.80 12.20 -5.29
C MET A 43 -2.30 12.00 -5.00
N CYS A 44 -1.59 11.31 -5.87
CA CYS A 44 -0.14 11.07 -5.73
C CYS A 44 0.66 11.48 -6.98
N GLY A 45 0.00 12.04 -7.98
CA GLY A 45 0.58 12.44 -9.25
C GLY A 45 -0.52 12.74 -10.26
N PRO A 46 -0.18 13.07 -11.51
CA PRO A 46 -1.16 13.44 -12.52
C PRO A 46 -2.07 12.26 -12.94
N ASP A 47 -1.56 11.05 -12.85
CA ASP A 47 -2.25 9.84 -13.29
C ASP A 47 -2.80 9.04 -12.09
N ALA A 48 -3.81 8.21 -12.34
CA ALA A 48 -4.27 7.22 -11.39
C ALA A 48 -3.19 6.14 -11.19
N MET A 49 -3.17 5.50 -10.03
CA MET A 49 -2.16 4.50 -9.70
C MET A 49 -2.79 3.25 -9.09
N LEU A 50 -2.30 2.09 -9.50
CA LEU A 50 -2.54 0.81 -8.85
C LEU A 50 -1.21 0.27 -8.36
N GLY A 51 -1.12 -0.15 -7.09
CA GLY A 51 0.13 -0.66 -6.58
C GLY A 51 0.03 -1.32 -5.21
N LEU A 52 1.19 -1.65 -4.71
CA LEU A 52 1.39 -2.17 -3.36
C LEU A 52 2.69 -1.64 -2.76
N TRP A 53 2.76 -1.66 -1.44
CA TRP A 53 4.02 -1.51 -0.74
C TRP A 53 4.15 -2.60 0.35
N MET A 54 5.37 -2.98 0.61
CA MET A 54 5.73 -3.91 1.68
C MET A 54 6.93 -3.41 2.45
N PRO A 55 7.00 -3.68 3.77
CA PRO A 55 8.14 -3.27 4.57
C PRO A 55 9.40 -3.94 4.05
N SER A 56 10.49 -3.19 4.01
CA SER A 56 11.79 -3.73 3.64
C SER A 56 12.92 -3.09 4.45
N VAL A 57 14.08 -3.73 4.39
CA VAL A 57 15.33 -3.25 4.98
C VAL A 57 16.39 -3.34 3.89
N ASP A 58 17.08 -2.24 3.61
CA ASP A 58 18.15 -2.25 2.63
C ASP A 58 19.44 -2.87 3.19
N ARG A 59 20.44 -3.04 2.30
CA ARG A 59 21.75 -3.64 2.64
C ARG A 59 22.51 -2.91 3.75
N VAL A 60 22.22 -1.65 3.98
CA VAL A 60 22.87 -0.84 5.03
C VAL A 60 22.00 -0.69 6.27
N GLY A 61 20.90 -1.44 6.36
CA GLY A 61 20.02 -1.49 7.53
C GLY A 61 19.02 -0.33 7.61
N ARG A 62 18.73 0.37 6.52
CA ARG A 62 17.69 1.41 6.51
C ARG A 62 16.33 0.79 6.21
N TYR A 63 15.34 1.23 6.97
CA TYR A 63 13.95 0.81 6.83
C TYR A 63 13.23 1.73 5.84
N PHE A 64 12.88 1.19 4.70
CA PHE A 64 12.08 1.88 3.69
C PHE A 64 11.26 0.83 2.92
N PRO A 65 10.00 1.11 2.53
CA PRO A 65 9.21 0.10 1.85
C PRO A 65 9.67 -0.13 0.41
N LEU A 66 9.54 -1.36 -0.06
CA LEU A 66 9.48 -1.63 -1.48
C LEU A 66 8.09 -1.25 -1.98
N MET A 67 8.03 -0.36 -2.95
CA MET A 67 6.80 0.03 -3.65
C MET A 67 6.85 -0.46 -5.10
N ILE A 68 5.78 -1.12 -5.53
CA ILE A 68 5.54 -1.53 -6.90
C ILE A 68 4.22 -0.93 -7.34
N ALA A 69 4.23 -0.15 -8.40
CA ALA A 69 3.01 0.49 -8.90
C ALA A 69 3.01 0.61 -10.43
N ALA A 70 1.81 0.61 -10.98
CA ALA A 70 1.53 0.97 -12.37
C ALA A 70 0.69 2.24 -12.40
N THR A 71 0.95 3.11 -13.38
CA THR A 71 0.16 4.30 -13.63
C THR A 71 -0.90 3.99 -14.70
N HIS A 72 -2.04 4.58 -14.53
CA HIS A 72 -3.19 4.53 -15.44
C HIS A 72 -3.63 5.96 -15.74
N ALA A 73 -4.39 6.17 -16.80
CA ALA A 73 -4.95 7.50 -17.07
C ALA A 73 -5.89 7.97 -15.94
N ASP A 74 -7.03 8.50 -16.21
CA ASP A 74 -8.00 8.94 -15.19
C ASP A 74 -9.03 7.83 -14.91
N ASP A 75 -8.56 6.68 -14.40
CA ASP A 75 -9.41 5.53 -14.11
C ASP A 75 -9.94 5.57 -12.67
N ASP A 76 -11.16 5.05 -12.48
CA ASP A 76 -11.79 4.94 -11.16
C ASP A 76 -10.98 3.96 -10.28
N PRO A 77 -10.50 4.40 -9.11
CA PRO A 77 -9.74 3.55 -8.20
C PRO A 77 -10.42 2.23 -7.82
N ARG A 78 -11.75 2.22 -7.73
CA ARG A 78 -12.51 1.00 -7.41
C ARG A 78 -12.41 -0.03 -8.55
N THR A 79 -12.46 0.44 -9.78
CA THR A 79 -12.29 -0.40 -10.97
C THR A 79 -10.86 -0.93 -11.07
N LEU A 80 -9.87 -0.08 -10.82
CA LEU A 80 -8.47 -0.50 -10.76
C LEU A 80 -8.23 -1.55 -9.67
N ALA A 81 -8.78 -1.34 -8.47
CA ALA A 81 -8.67 -2.30 -7.38
C ALA A 81 -9.29 -3.66 -7.72
N ALA A 82 -10.47 -3.64 -8.33
CA ALA A 82 -11.20 -4.86 -8.69
C ALA A 82 -10.50 -5.65 -9.80
N SER A 83 -10.06 -4.98 -10.86
CA SER A 83 -9.38 -5.63 -12.00
C SER A 83 -7.92 -5.98 -11.70
N GLY A 84 -7.32 -5.34 -10.71
CA GLY A 84 -5.89 -5.45 -10.40
C GLY A 84 -5.47 -6.67 -9.61
N SER A 85 -6.39 -7.48 -9.10
CA SER A 85 -6.09 -8.54 -8.12
C SER A 85 -5.01 -9.53 -8.59
N ALA A 86 -5.10 -10.02 -9.82
CA ALA A 86 -4.13 -10.97 -10.37
C ALA A 86 -2.76 -10.32 -10.58
N TRP A 87 -2.73 -9.09 -11.08
CA TRP A 87 -1.50 -8.33 -11.27
C TRP A 87 -0.81 -8.04 -9.92
N LEU A 88 -1.57 -7.60 -8.92
CA LEU A 88 -1.06 -7.33 -7.58
C LEU A 88 -0.49 -8.60 -6.91
N ALA A 89 -1.14 -9.75 -7.09
CA ALA A 89 -0.61 -11.02 -6.58
C ALA A 89 0.73 -11.37 -7.23
N GLY A 90 0.85 -11.22 -8.55
CA GLY A 90 2.11 -11.41 -9.26
C GLY A 90 3.19 -10.40 -8.88
N ALA A 91 2.82 -9.13 -8.72
CA ALA A 91 3.73 -8.09 -8.28
C ALA A 91 4.23 -8.33 -6.85
N GLU A 92 3.38 -8.80 -5.95
CA GLU A 92 3.76 -9.18 -4.59
C GLU A 92 4.76 -10.34 -4.58
N GLU A 93 4.51 -11.38 -5.37
CA GLU A 93 5.42 -12.54 -5.50
C GLU A 93 6.80 -12.10 -6.01
N VAL A 94 6.85 -11.30 -7.07
CA VAL A 94 8.09 -10.73 -7.62
C VAL A 94 8.79 -9.84 -6.61
N GLY A 95 8.06 -8.99 -5.88
CA GLY A 95 8.60 -8.13 -4.85
C GLY A 95 9.22 -8.91 -3.69
N ARG A 96 8.56 -9.96 -3.19
CA ARG A 96 9.10 -10.83 -2.13
C ARG A 96 10.36 -11.54 -2.57
N ALA A 97 10.39 -12.08 -3.79
CA ALA A 97 11.58 -12.71 -4.37
C ALA A 97 12.72 -11.69 -4.52
N ALA A 98 12.42 -10.48 -4.97
CA ALA A 98 13.42 -9.42 -5.11
C ALA A 98 14.06 -9.03 -3.76
N LEU A 99 13.28 -8.95 -2.70
CA LEU A 99 13.80 -8.68 -1.36
C LEU A 99 14.63 -9.84 -0.80
N ALA A 100 14.26 -11.10 -1.07
CA ALA A 100 15.00 -12.27 -0.63
C ALA A 100 16.34 -12.42 -1.34
N ASP A 101 16.38 -12.17 -2.66
CA ASP A 101 17.53 -12.37 -3.53
C ASP A 101 18.34 -11.09 -3.77
N ASP A 102 17.90 -9.97 -3.19
CA ASP A 102 18.50 -8.64 -3.33
C ASP A 102 18.67 -8.21 -4.81
N ILE A 103 17.58 -8.35 -5.56
CA ILE A 103 17.50 -8.05 -6.98
C ILE A 103 17.45 -6.53 -7.19
N ASP A 104 18.16 -6.03 -8.19
CA ASP A 104 18.11 -4.60 -8.51
C ASP A 104 16.74 -4.17 -9.08
N PRO A 105 16.37 -2.88 -8.94
CA PRO A 105 15.06 -2.38 -9.36
C PRO A 105 14.76 -2.56 -10.86
N GLN A 106 15.78 -2.54 -11.74
CA GLN A 106 15.57 -2.71 -13.18
C GLN A 106 15.25 -4.15 -13.52
N GLU A 107 15.90 -5.11 -12.87
CA GLU A 107 15.62 -6.52 -13.02
C GLU A 107 14.26 -6.87 -12.43
N LEU A 108 13.90 -6.28 -11.27
CA LEU A 108 12.57 -6.41 -10.70
C LEU A 108 11.50 -5.94 -11.69
N ALA A 109 11.67 -4.75 -12.26
CA ALA A 109 10.72 -4.19 -13.23
C ALA A 109 10.52 -5.10 -14.46
N ARG A 110 11.57 -5.78 -14.92
CA ARG A 110 11.47 -6.74 -16.05
C ARG A 110 10.68 -8.01 -15.73
N ARG A 111 10.61 -8.39 -14.46
CA ARG A 111 9.89 -9.58 -13.99
C ARG A 111 8.42 -9.33 -13.71
N LEU A 112 8.01 -8.05 -13.61
CA LEU A 112 6.62 -7.71 -13.35
C LEU A 112 5.71 -8.11 -14.53
N PRO A 113 4.51 -8.63 -14.25
CA PRO A 113 3.51 -8.83 -15.29
C PRO A 113 3.06 -7.49 -15.88
N SER A 114 2.48 -7.53 -17.07
CA SER A 114 1.87 -6.33 -17.66
C SER A 114 0.73 -5.83 -16.77
N PRO A 115 0.61 -4.49 -16.56
CA PRO A 115 -0.48 -3.93 -15.78
C PRO A 115 -1.85 -4.34 -16.34
N PRO A 116 -2.87 -4.49 -15.48
CA PRO A 116 -4.22 -4.88 -15.92
C PRO A 116 -4.90 -3.74 -16.68
N GLU A 117 -5.78 -4.12 -17.62
CA GLU A 117 -6.72 -3.17 -18.18
C GLU A 117 -7.85 -2.93 -17.16
N PRO A 118 -8.23 -1.67 -16.90
CA PRO A 118 -9.33 -1.35 -15.99
C PRO A 118 -10.66 -1.89 -16.52
N GLY A 119 -11.44 -2.51 -15.65
CA GLY A 119 -12.77 -3.00 -16.04
C GLY A 119 -13.36 -4.00 -15.06
N GLY A 120 -14.61 -4.33 -15.25
CA GLY A 120 -15.32 -5.36 -14.50
C GLY A 120 -16.14 -4.83 -13.31
N ASP A 121 -16.63 -5.77 -12.50
CA ASP A 121 -17.41 -5.50 -11.31
C ASP A 121 -16.50 -4.97 -10.20
N ILE A 122 -16.86 -3.82 -9.61
CA ILE A 122 -16.12 -3.18 -8.53
C ILE A 122 -16.22 -3.93 -7.20
N GLY A 123 -17.11 -4.92 -7.08
CA GLY A 123 -17.21 -5.80 -5.91
C GLY A 123 -17.22 -5.07 -4.58
N PRO A 124 -16.43 -5.53 -3.60
CA PRO A 124 -16.41 -4.95 -2.26
C PRO A 124 -15.91 -3.49 -2.24
N PHE A 125 -15.11 -3.09 -3.21
CA PHE A 125 -14.61 -1.70 -3.30
C PHE A 125 -15.71 -0.69 -3.60
N GLY A 126 -16.79 -1.10 -4.27
CA GLY A 126 -17.96 -0.26 -4.51
C GLY A 126 -18.80 -0.01 -3.26
N VAL A 127 -18.71 -0.88 -2.26
CA VAL A 127 -19.39 -0.72 -0.96
C VAL A 127 -18.57 0.18 -0.04
N GLU A 128 -17.26 -0.01 0.00
CA GLU A 128 -16.36 0.66 0.95
C GLU A 128 -15.90 2.06 0.47
N ALA A 129 -15.90 2.32 -0.84
CA ALA A 129 -15.35 3.54 -1.41
C ALA A 129 -16.33 4.26 -2.32
N ARG A 130 -16.29 5.60 -2.27
CA ARG A 130 -16.93 6.48 -3.25
C ARG A 130 -16.03 6.68 -4.48
N PRO A 131 -16.59 7.06 -5.63
CA PRO A 131 -15.79 7.52 -6.77
C PRO A 131 -14.77 8.59 -6.33
N HIS A 132 -13.57 8.53 -6.90
CA HIS A 132 -12.46 9.47 -6.63
C HIS A 132 -11.81 9.39 -5.24
N GLN A 133 -12.22 8.47 -4.37
CA GLN A 133 -11.45 8.16 -3.18
C GLN A 133 -10.28 7.23 -3.49
N GLY A 134 -9.16 7.42 -2.82
CA GLY A 134 -8.11 6.41 -2.79
C GLY A 134 -8.59 5.20 -2.00
N VAL A 135 -8.34 4.02 -2.52
CA VAL A 135 -8.69 2.74 -1.89
C VAL A 135 -7.42 2.06 -1.44
N TRP A 136 -7.37 1.67 -0.18
CA TRP A 136 -6.27 0.96 0.44
C TRP A 136 -6.78 -0.33 1.05
N TRP A 137 -6.10 -1.45 0.83
CA TRP A 137 -6.53 -2.72 1.43
C TRP A 137 -5.37 -3.64 1.74
N THR A 138 -5.61 -4.54 2.68
CA THR A 138 -4.65 -5.56 3.10
C THR A 138 -5.36 -6.85 3.48
N ASP A 139 -4.67 -7.97 3.31
CA ASP A 139 -5.10 -9.27 3.82
C ASP A 139 -4.77 -9.43 5.32
N GLY A 140 -4.07 -8.45 5.89
CA GLY A 140 -3.74 -8.40 7.30
C GLY A 140 -2.39 -8.96 7.68
N SER A 141 -2.10 -8.87 8.97
CA SER A 141 -0.92 -9.38 9.65
C SER A 141 -1.29 -9.69 11.11
N PRO A 142 -0.36 -10.18 11.95
CA PRO A 142 -0.63 -10.36 13.37
C PRO A 142 -1.08 -9.07 14.10
N ARG A 143 -0.70 -7.89 13.58
CA ARG A 143 -1.00 -6.59 14.19
C ARG A 143 -2.12 -5.82 13.51
N VAL A 144 -2.51 -6.20 12.31
CA VAL A 144 -3.50 -5.46 11.51
C VAL A 144 -4.46 -6.46 10.89
N ALA A 145 -5.76 -6.29 11.16
CA ALA A 145 -6.79 -7.13 10.55
C ALA A 145 -6.94 -6.84 9.04
N ALA A 146 -7.37 -7.84 8.28
CA ALA A 146 -7.76 -7.66 6.88
C ALA A 146 -8.85 -6.58 6.77
N GLN A 147 -8.66 -5.60 5.90
CA GLN A 147 -9.58 -4.47 5.77
C GLN A 147 -9.45 -3.76 4.42
N ILE A 148 -10.50 -3.00 4.08
CA ILE A 148 -10.50 -2.01 3.00
C ILE A 148 -10.74 -0.64 3.64
N VAL A 149 -9.94 0.35 3.25
CA VAL A 149 -10.02 1.73 3.74
C VAL A 149 -10.11 2.68 2.55
N ALA A 150 -11.12 3.55 2.56
CA ALA A 150 -11.29 4.58 1.55
C ALA A 150 -10.91 5.96 2.14
N LEU A 151 -10.10 6.72 1.44
CA LEU A 151 -9.57 7.99 1.90
C LEU A 151 -9.70 9.06 0.79
N ASP A 152 -10.02 10.28 1.19
CA ASP A 152 -10.07 11.44 0.28
C ASP A 152 -8.67 12.02 -0.02
N THR A 153 -7.68 11.67 0.77
CA THR A 153 -6.28 12.10 0.65
C THR A 153 -5.34 10.95 0.92
N MET A 154 -4.05 11.15 0.66
CA MET A 154 -3.02 10.22 1.14
C MET A 154 -3.13 10.06 2.67
N PRO A 155 -2.85 8.86 3.22
CA PRO A 155 -2.85 8.66 4.66
C PRO A 155 -1.97 9.67 5.40
N ASP A 156 -2.47 10.21 6.49
CA ASP A 156 -1.68 10.99 7.44
C ASP A 156 -0.88 10.07 8.39
N VAL A 157 -0.02 10.66 9.22
CA VAL A 157 0.83 9.90 10.17
C VAL A 157 -0.01 9.02 11.10
N LYS A 158 -1.12 9.52 11.61
CA LYS A 158 -1.99 8.75 12.51
C LYS A 158 -2.60 7.54 11.81
N ARG A 159 -3.08 7.73 10.57
CA ARG A 159 -3.57 6.63 9.75
C ARG A 159 -2.46 5.65 9.42
N PHE A 160 -1.27 6.14 9.06
CA PHE A 160 -0.14 5.29 8.75
C PHE A 160 0.30 4.44 9.96
N VAL A 161 0.30 4.99 11.17
CA VAL A 161 0.52 4.22 12.41
C VAL A 161 -0.48 3.07 12.52
N SER A 162 -1.77 3.31 12.27
CA SER A 162 -2.79 2.26 12.29
C SER A 162 -2.64 1.21 11.16
N MET A 163 -1.93 1.55 10.09
CA MET A 163 -1.58 0.62 9.02
C MET A 163 -0.40 -0.30 9.41
N LEU A 164 0.42 0.11 10.36
CA LEU A 164 1.52 -0.70 10.91
C LEU A 164 1.06 -1.55 12.11
N ASP A 165 0.26 -0.94 12.99
CA ASP A 165 -0.24 -1.56 14.21
C ASP A 165 -1.59 -0.93 14.58
N ALA A 166 -2.66 -1.69 14.43
CA ALA A 166 -4.01 -1.23 14.75
C ALA A 166 -4.27 -1.15 16.27
N GLY A 167 -3.31 -1.59 17.09
CA GLY A 167 -3.50 -1.80 18.53
C GLY A 167 -4.39 -3.01 18.81
N ASP A 168 -4.50 -3.40 20.06
CA ASP A 168 -5.49 -4.38 20.50
C ASP A 168 -6.89 -3.77 20.32
N ALA A 169 -7.55 -4.11 19.22
CA ALA A 169 -8.99 -3.97 19.11
C ALA A 169 -9.61 -5.00 20.07
N THR A 170 -9.67 -4.66 21.36
CA THR A 170 -10.51 -5.39 22.29
C THR A 170 -11.92 -5.33 21.74
N PRO A 171 -12.60 -6.47 21.48
CA PRO A 171 -14.00 -6.44 21.11
C PRO A 171 -14.73 -5.75 22.27
N GLN A 172 -15.32 -4.59 22.00
CA GLN A 172 -16.21 -3.96 22.94
C GLN A 172 -17.41 -4.89 23.05
N GLU A 173 -17.44 -5.70 24.13
CA GLU A 173 -18.61 -6.48 24.47
C GLU A 173 -19.81 -5.53 24.51
N ALA A 174 -20.76 -5.76 23.60
CA ALA A 174 -22.05 -5.12 23.63
C ALA A 174 -22.76 -5.59 24.92
N GLY A 175 -22.81 -4.70 25.90
CA GLY A 175 -23.67 -4.84 27.09
C GLY A 175 -25.08 -4.36 26.79
#